data_1ec6cca5e7983aac03bcad213e153904
#
_entry.id   1ec6cca5e7983aac03bcad213e153904
#
_cell.length_a   1.000
_cell.length_b   1.000
_cell.length_c   1.000
_cell.angle_alpha   90.00
_cell.angle_beta   90.00
_cell.angle_gamma   90.00
#
_symmetry.space_group_name_H-M   'P 1'
#
loop_
_entity.id
_entity.type
_entity.pdbx_description
1 polymer ?
#
loop_
_entity_poly.entity_id
_entity_poly.type
_entity_poly.pdbx_seq_one_letter_code
_entity_poly.pdbx_strand_id
1 'polypeptide(L)'
;MVAAPAQPGSGGLSLCLASVGVVKALSVVAFKLVWTHSIEKTEWQEDWRITPGGLELMQARVKGFGAGMEPAPDARLVDGWFQWQPKRAAMPEVVLANSGAAGEWRLCSDGHCETLSGIFGHPIGINVTTMRACDP
;
A
#
# COMPACT_ATOMS: atom_id res chain seq x y z
N MET A 1 5.49 -20.64 20.69
CA MET A 1 4.98 -20.33 20.34
C MET A 1 4.73 -19.86 20.12
N VAL A 2 4.85 -19.92 20.29
CA VAL A 2 4.40 -19.55 19.98
C VAL A 2 4.08 -19.06 19.87
N ALA A 3 4.23 -19.08 20.19
CA ALA A 3 3.76 -18.75 20.02
C ALA A 3 3.34 -18.25 20.08
N ALA A 4 3.55 -18.09 20.34
CA ALA A 4 2.99 -17.75 20.39
C ALA A 4 2.55 -17.38 20.16
N PRO A 5 2.60 -17.43 20.20
CA PRO A 5 1.90 -17.20 19.89
C PRO A 5 1.38 -16.61 19.49
N ALA A 6 1.44 -16.74 19.25
CA ALA A 6 0.83 -16.20 18.70
C ALA A 6 0.19 -15.43 19.12
N GLN A 7 0.35 -14.87 19.26
CA GLN A 7 -0.38 -14.17 19.63
C GLN A 7 -1.16 -13.88 18.84
N PRO A 8 -1.84 -14.33 19.12
CA PRO A 8 -2.72 -14.21 18.15
C PRO A 8 -2.92 -12.91 17.80
N GLY A 9 -3.77 -12.83 17.25
CA GLY A 9 -4.19 -11.70 16.88
C GLY A 9 -3.18 -10.97 16.20
N SER A 10 -2.95 -9.92 16.59
CA SER A 10 -2.01 -9.07 15.93
C SER A 10 -0.60 -9.57 15.97
N GLY A 11 -0.32 -10.42 16.90
CA GLY A 11 1.06 -10.76 17.15
C GLY A 11 1.75 -11.47 16.02
N GLY A 12 1.01 -12.13 15.16
CA GLY A 12 1.61 -12.93 14.12
C GLY A 12 1.55 -12.32 12.73
N LEU A 13 0.91 -11.17 12.57
CA LEU A 13 0.68 -10.65 11.23
C LEU A 13 1.78 -9.71 10.77
N SER A 14 2.16 -9.86 9.52
CA SER A 14 3.15 -9.02 8.85
C SER A 14 2.69 -8.77 7.43
N LEU A 15 3.38 -7.86 6.75
CA LEU A 15 3.16 -7.60 5.35
C LEU A 15 4.24 -8.31 4.55
N CYS A 16 3.85 -9.16 3.61
CA CYS A 16 4.80 -9.79 2.71
C CYS A 16 4.68 -9.18 1.33
N LEU A 17 5.82 -8.76 0.78
CA LEU A 17 5.93 -8.22 -0.56
C LEU A 17 6.72 -9.20 -1.40
N ALA A 18 6.24 -9.48 -2.60
CA ALA A 18 6.92 -10.39 -3.52
C ALA A 18 7.04 -9.77 -4.90
N SER A 19 8.23 -9.84 -5.48
CA SER A 19 8.48 -9.37 -6.84
C SER A 19 9.66 -10.13 -7.40
N VAL A 20 9.54 -10.64 -8.62
CA VAL A 20 10.60 -11.33 -9.36
C VAL A 20 11.27 -12.42 -8.52
N GLY A 21 10.46 -13.21 -7.84
CA GLY A 21 10.98 -14.34 -7.06
C GLY A 21 11.60 -13.97 -5.71
N VAL A 22 11.59 -12.71 -5.34
CA VAL A 22 12.12 -12.25 -4.06
C VAL A 22 10.94 -11.89 -3.16
N VAL A 23 10.99 -12.35 -1.90
CA VAL A 23 9.96 -12.05 -0.92
C VAL A 23 10.59 -11.31 0.26
N LYS A 24 9.95 -10.24 0.68
CA LYS A 24 10.34 -9.47 1.86
C LYS A 24 9.18 -9.41 2.82
N ALA A 25 9.46 -9.68 4.09
CA ALA A 25 8.46 -9.58 5.14
C ALA A 25 8.75 -8.33 5.97
N LEU A 26 7.72 -7.53 6.18
CA LEU A 26 7.82 -6.30 6.97
C LEU A 26 6.93 -6.44 8.20
N SER A 27 7.48 -6.15 9.37
CA SER A 27 6.74 -6.24 10.63
C SER A 27 5.90 -4.98 10.82
N VAL A 28 4.87 -4.82 9.99
CA VAL A 28 3.96 -3.70 10.07
C VAL A 28 2.53 -4.22 10.05
N VAL A 29 1.63 -3.53 10.75
CA VAL A 29 0.20 -3.86 10.75
C VAL A 29 -0.61 -2.76 10.08
N ALA A 30 -0.01 -1.60 9.87
CA ALA A 30 -0.63 -0.48 9.17
C ALA A 30 0.45 0.23 8.37
N PHE A 31 0.12 0.65 7.17
CA PHE A 31 1.09 1.31 6.30
C PHE A 31 0.37 2.18 5.31
N LYS A 32 1.13 3.07 4.66
CA LYS A 32 0.62 3.94 3.62
C LYS A 32 1.35 3.63 2.32
N LEU A 33 0.61 3.58 1.23
CA LEU A 33 1.19 3.53 -0.11
C LEU A 33 1.05 4.90 -0.74
N VAL A 34 2.10 5.35 -1.39
CA VAL A 34 2.15 6.65 -2.05
C VAL A 34 2.64 6.45 -3.48
N TRP A 35 1.95 7.06 -4.43
CA TRP A 35 2.38 7.01 -5.82
C TRP A 35 1.92 8.25 -6.54
N THR A 36 2.57 8.54 -7.67
CA THR A 36 2.27 9.70 -8.47
C THR A 36 1.70 9.25 -9.81
N HIS A 37 0.57 9.82 -10.20
CA HIS A 37 -0.04 9.50 -11.49
C HIS A 37 0.89 9.97 -12.62
N SER A 38 1.12 9.11 -13.60
CA SER A 38 2.15 9.36 -14.60
C SER A 38 1.88 10.56 -15.48
N ILE A 39 0.62 10.80 -15.84
CA ILE A 39 0.25 11.88 -16.74
C ILE A 39 0.06 13.19 -15.98
N GLU A 40 -0.76 13.15 -14.95
CA GLU A 40 -1.14 14.34 -14.21
C GLU A 40 -0.14 14.78 -13.17
N LYS A 41 0.80 13.90 -12.84
CA LYS A 41 1.77 14.13 -11.75
C LYS A 41 1.08 14.40 -10.42
N THR A 42 -0.10 13.83 -10.24
CA THR A 42 -0.90 14.01 -9.04
C THR A 42 -0.57 12.92 -8.05
N GLU A 43 -0.32 13.31 -6.82
CA GLU A 43 0.04 12.33 -5.78
C GLU A 43 -1.19 11.66 -5.22
N TRP A 44 -1.11 10.35 -5.09
CA TRP A 44 -2.13 9.50 -4.48
C TRP A 44 -1.58 8.86 -3.24
N GLN A 45 -2.40 8.71 -2.21
CA GLN A 45 -2.03 8.04 -0.98
C GLN A 45 -3.14 7.11 -0.57
N GLU A 46 -2.76 5.95 -0.05
CA GLU A 46 -3.69 4.94 0.42
C GLU A 46 -3.24 4.45 1.79
N ASP A 47 -4.16 4.48 2.76
CA ASP A 47 -3.88 3.96 4.09
C ASP A 47 -4.46 2.55 4.19
N TRP A 48 -3.59 1.61 4.51
CA TRP A 48 -3.90 0.20 4.58
C TRP A 48 -3.66 -0.34 5.98
N ARG A 49 -4.35 -1.40 6.31
CA ARG A 49 -4.01 -2.14 7.53
C ARG A 49 -4.17 -3.64 7.28
N ILE A 50 -3.48 -4.42 8.09
CA ILE A 50 -3.49 -5.87 8.01
C ILE A 50 -4.46 -6.39 9.05
N THR A 51 -5.39 -7.24 8.62
CA THR A 51 -6.38 -7.85 9.49
C THR A 51 -6.34 -9.35 9.30
N PRO A 52 -6.99 -10.12 10.18
CA PRO A 52 -7.08 -11.56 9.94
C PRO A 52 -7.72 -11.92 8.61
N GLY A 53 -8.55 -11.04 8.06
CA GLY A 53 -9.17 -11.28 6.75
C GLY A 53 -8.31 -10.88 5.56
N GLY A 54 -7.14 -10.27 5.80
CA GLY A 54 -6.25 -9.83 4.74
C GLY A 54 -5.91 -8.37 4.81
N LEU A 55 -5.73 -7.75 3.65
CA LEU A 55 -5.37 -6.33 3.53
C LEU A 55 -6.63 -5.51 3.36
N GLU A 56 -6.79 -4.51 4.21
CA GLU A 56 -7.97 -3.65 4.19
C GLU A 56 -7.56 -2.21 3.87
N LEU A 57 -8.17 -1.64 2.82
CA LEU A 57 -7.95 -0.26 2.44
C LEU A 57 -8.85 0.63 3.29
N MET A 58 -8.24 1.41 4.17
CA MET A 58 -8.97 2.21 5.14
C MET A 58 -9.35 3.58 4.60
N GLN A 59 -8.48 4.19 3.82
CA GLN A 59 -8.69 5.53 3.30
C GLN A 59 -7.86 5.73 2.07
N ALA A 60 -8.39 6.50 1.12
CA ALA A 60 -7.66 6.90 -0.07
C ALA A 60 -7.76 8.41 -0.21
N ARG A 61 -6.75 9.02 -0.79
CA ARG A 61 -6.78 10.46 -1.07
C ARG A 61 -5.91 10.80 -2.26
N VAL A 62 -6.30 11.89 -2.94
CA VAL A 62 -5.57 12.39 -4.08
C VAL A 62 -5.41 13.89 -3.91
N LYS A 63 -4.23 14.41 -4.25
CA LYS A 63 -3.92 15.81 -4.10
C LYS A 63 -4.55 16.62 -5.21
N GLY A 64 -5.45 17.52 -4.84
CA GLY A 64 -6.08 18.42 -5.82
C GLY A 64 -6.91 17.69 -6.86
N PHE A 65 -7.07 18.32 -8.02
CA PHE A 65 -7.82 17.77 -9.14
C PHE A 65 -6.86 17.19 -10.15
N GLY A 66 -7.01 15.95 -10.49
CA GLY A 66 -6.26 15.39 -11.59
C GLY A 66 -7.19 15.20 -12.78
N ALA A 67 -6.87 15.78 -13.90
CA ALA A 67 -7.67 15.57 -15.10
C ALA A 67 -7.61 14.08 -15.44
N GLY A 68 -8.76 13.50 -15.69
CA GLY A 68 -8.85 12.08 -15.96
C GLY A 68 -8.84 11.21 -14.72
N MET A 69 -8.68 11.81 -13.54
CA MET A 69 -8.67 11.09 -12.28
C MET A 69 -9.70 11.71 -11.38
N GLU A 70 -10.86 11.13 -11.31
CA GLU A 70 -11.94 11.68 -10.50
C GLU A 70 -11.96 11.07 -9.12
N PRO A 71 -12.05 11.90 -8.07
CA PRO A 71 -12.25 11.36 -6.73
C PRO A 71 -13.59 10.64 -6.65
N ALA A 72 -13.74 9.76 -5.66
CA ALA A 72 -14.99 9.09 -5.43
C ALA A 72 -16.10 10.12 -5.17
N PRO A 73 -17.37 9.81 -5.50
CA PRO A 73 -18.45 10.78 -5.30
C PRO A 73 -18.62 11.26 -3.88
N ASP A 74 -18.23 10.47 -2.89
CA ASP A 74 -18.34 10.83 -1.49
C ASP A 74 -17.04 11.44 -0.93
N ALA A 75 -16.08 11.75 -1.79
CA ALA A 75 -14.82 12.34 -1.37
C ALA A 75 -15.04 13.74 -0.82
N ARG A 76 -14.27 14.09 0.20
CA ARG A 76 -14.30 15.40 0.81
C ARG A 76 -12.96 16.08 0.65
N LEU A 77 -12.99 17.38 0.43
CA LEU A 77 -11.78 18.17 0.28
C LEU A 77 -11.27 18.59 1.66
N VAL A 78 -10.06 18.16 2.00
CA VAL A 78 -9.42 18.47 3.28
C VAL A 78 -7.99 18.92 3.00
N ASP A 79 -7.69 20.18 3.25
CA ASP A 79 -6.35 20.76 3.06
C ASP A 79 -5.76 20.49 1.68
N GLY A 80 -6.58 20.56 0.65
CA GLY A 80 -6.12 20.35 -0.72
C GLY A 80 -6.14 18.92 -1.17
N TRP A 81 -6.56 18.00 -0.32
CA TRP A 81 -6.67 16.57 -0.65
C TRP A 81 -8.13 16.16 -0.72
N PHE A 82 -8.50 15.41 -1.75
CA PHE A 82 -9.78 14.74 -1.79
C PHE A 82 -9.63 13.41 -1.09
N GLN A 83 -10.39 13.19 -0.03
CA GLN A 83 -10.30 11.99 0.82
C GLN A 83 -11.61 11.24 0.85
N TRP A 84 -11.53 9.93 0.85
CA TRP A 84 -12.72 9.09 1.00
C TRP A 84 -12.33 7.75 1.62
N GLN A 85 -13.34 7.06 2.14
CA GLN A 85 -13.16 5.74 2.71
C GLN A 85 -13.74 4.71 1.76
N PRO A 86 -12.90 3.95 1.06
CA PRO A 86 -13.41 2.91 0.17
C PRO A 86 -14.16 1.86 0.97
N LYS A 87 -15.28 1.40 0.42
CA LYS A 87 -16.07 0.38 1.09
C LYS A 87 -15.81 -0.96 0.44
N ARG A 88 -14.73 -1.60 0.86
CA ARG A 88 -14.30 -2.88 0.35
C ARG A 88 -14.03 -3.83 1.48
N ALA A 89 -14.28 -5.11 1.23
CA ALA A 89 -13.85 -6.14 2.15
C ALA A 89 -12.33 -6.26 2.12
N ALA A 90 -11.75 -6.82 3.17
CA ALA A 90 -10.34 -7.11 3.18
C ALA A 90 -10.01 -8.10 2.05
N MET A 91 -8.83 -7.97 1.47
CA MET A 91 -8.39 -8.78 0.34
C MET A 91 -7.18 -9.62 0.74
N PRO A 92 -7.15 -10.89 0.33
CA PRO A 92 -5.99 -11.71 0.67
C PRO A 92 -4.71 -11.25 -0.04
N GLU A 93 -4.86 -10.61 -1.17
CA GLU A 93 -3.71 -10.25 -1.99
C GLU A 93 -4.01 -9.00 -2.80
N VAL A 94 -3.02 -8.13 -2.97
CA VAL A 94 -3.14 -6.93 -3.79
C VAL A 94 -1.92 -6.87 -4.70
N VAL A 95 -2.14 -6.65 -5.98
CA VAL A 95 -1.06 -6.56 -6.96
C VAL A 95 -0.84 -5.11 -7.33
N LEU A 96 0.39 -4.65 -7.18
CA LEU A 96 0.78 -3.29 -7.54
C LEU A 96 1.50 -3.32 -8.86
N ALA A 97 0.91 -2.67 -9.86
CA ALA A 97 1.53 -2.55 -11.16
C ALA A 97 2.52 -1.39 -11.17
N ASN A 98 3.62 -1.55 -11.87
CA ASN A 98 4.66 -0.55 -11.96
C ASN A 98 4.76 -0.14 -13.42
N SER A 99 4.23 1.04 -13.76
CA SER A 99 4.14 1.43 -15.16
C SER A 99 5.47 1.84 -15.78
N GLY A 100 6.44 2.19 -14.97
CA GLY A 100 7.71 2.71 -15.47
C GLY A 100 7.65 4.17 -15.86
N ALA A 101 6.48 4.71 -16.12
CA ALA A 101 6.30 6.11 -16.50
C ALA A 101 6.08 6.99 -15.27
N ALA A 102 5.45 6.45 -14.24
CA ALA A 102 5.29 7.13 -12.97
C ALA A 102 6.46 6.79 -12.07
N GLY A 103 6.64 7.53 -11.00
CA GLY A 103 7.59 7.15 -9.97
C GLY A 103 7.16 5.83 -9.35
N GLU A 104 8.09 5.18 -8.67
CA GLU A 104 7.79 3.93 -7.99
C GLU A 104 6.81 4.16 -6.86
N TRP A 105 6.08 3.11 -6.52
CA TRP A 105 5.34 3.08 -5.30
C TRP A 105 6.29 3.24 -4.12
N ARG A 106 5.87 4.02 -3.14
CA ARG A 106 6.59 4.15 -1.87
C ARG A 106 5.70 3.61 -0.77
N LEU A 107 6.30 2.90 0.14
CA LEU A 107 5.61 2.36 1.30
C LEU A 107 6.11 3.10 2.53
N CYS A 108 5.17 3.64 3.30
CA CYS A 108 5.49 4.44 4.48
C CYS A 108 4.91 3.78 5.72
N SER A 109 5.69 3.72 6.79
CA SER A 109 5.22 3.30 8.08
C SER A 109 6.03 4.00 9.16
N ASP A 110 5.39 4.39 10.24
CA ASP A 110 6.04 5.06 11.36
C ASP A 110 6.85 6.28 10.93
N GLY A 111 6.32 7.03 9.96
CA GLY A 111 6.97 8.24 9.52
C GLY A 111 8.14 8.05 8.56
N HIS A 112 8.39 6.83 8.14
CA HIS A 112 9.50 6.51 7.23
C HIS A 112 8.94 5.93 5.93
N CYS A 113 9.42 6.45 4.81
CA CYS A 113 8.98 5.99 3.49
C CYS A 113 10.16 5.43 2.70
N GLU A 114 9.87 4.40 1.93
CA GLU A 114 10.88 3.78 1.10
C GLU A 114 10.27 3.30 -0.21
N THR A 115 11.01 3.42 -1.31
CA THR A 115 10.54 2.88 -2.59
C THR A 115 10.54 1.37 -2.53
N LEU A 116 9.75 0.73 -3.40
CA LEU A 116 9.73 -0.72 -3.46
C LEU A 116 11.12 -1.27 -3.84
N SER A 117 11.80 -0.61 -4.78
CA SER A 117 13.18 -1.02 -5.11
C SER A 117 14.09 -0.94 -3.90
N GLY A 118 13.93 0.08 -3.07
CA GLY A 118 14.71 0.21 -1.85
C GLY A 118 14.45 -0.93 -0.88
N ILE A 119 13.18 -1.33 -0.75
CA ILE A 119 12.80 -2.43 0.12
C ILE A 119 13.41 -3.74 -0.38
N PHE A 120 13.34 -4.00 -1.69
CA PHE A 120 13.87 -5.24 -2.25
C PHE A 120 15.38 -5.23 -2.39
N GLY A 121 16.00 -4.06 -2.33
CA GLY A 121 17.45 -3.94 -2.44
C GLY A 121 17.98 -3.94 -3.86
N HIS A 122 17.09 -3.86 -4.85
CA HIS A 122 17.47 -3.77 -6.26
C HIS A 122 16.30 -3.21 -7.06
N PRO A 123 16.57 -2.64 -8.25
CA PRO A 123 15.48 -2.10 -9.07
C PRO A 123 14.50 -3.17 -9.47
N ILE A 124 13.20 -2.87 -9.37
CA ILE A 124 12.16 -3.79 -9.79
C ILE A 124 11.63 -3.46 -11.18
N GLY A 125 11.93 -2.26 -11.70
CA GLY A 125 11.52 -1.88 -13.06
C GLY A 125 10.01 -1.90 -13.23
N ILE A 126 9.55 -2.55 -14.28
CA ILE A 126 8.12 -2.65 -14.58
C ILE A 126 7.48 -3.91 -14.00
N ASN A 127 8.21 -4.68 -13.21
CA ASN A 127 7.69 -5.90 -12.61
C ASN A 127 6.64 -5.57 -11.56
N VAL A 128 5.62 -6.42 -11.48
CA VAL A 128 4.58 -6.22 -10.47
C VAL A 128 5.08 -6.64 -9.10
N THR A 129 4.50 -6.02 -8.07
CA THR A 129 4.74 -6.40 -6.68
C THR A 129 3.43 -6.89 -6.10
N THR A 130 3.45 -8.04 -5.47
CA THR A 130 2.28 -8.60 -4.81
C THR A 130 2.39 -8.36 -3.31
N MET A 131 1.32 -7.83 -2.72
CA MET A 131 1.23 -7.63 -1.27
C MET A 131 0.26 -8.64 -0.68
N ARG A 132 0.59 -9.19 0.48
CA ARG A 132 -0.36 -10.03 1.21
C ARG A 132 -0.02 -10.02 2.70
N ALA A 133 -1.02 -10.30 3.51
CA ALA A 133 -0.79 -10.52 4.93
C ALA A 133 -0.14 -11.90 5.10
N CYS A 134 0.83 -11.98 5.99
CA CYS A 134 1.53 -13.24 6.21
C CYS A 134 2.04 -13.31 7.64
N ASP A 135 2.41 -14.51 8.05
CA ASP A 135 3.12 -14.69 9.30
C ASP A 135 4.60 -14.46 9.02
N PRO A 136 5.33 -13.80 9.95
CA PRO A 136 6.74 -13.52 9.73
C PRO A 136 7.58 -14.79 9.68
#